data_0154c2811d816e7fbb0ff8dfe62abb51
#
_entry.id   0154c2811d816e7fbb0ff8dfe62abb51
#
_cell.length_a   1.000
_cell.length_b   1.000
_cell.length_c   1.000
_cell.angle_alpha   90.00
_cell.angle_beta   90.00
_cell.angle_gamma   90.00
#
_symmetry.space_group_name_H-M   'P 1'
#
loop_
_entity.id
_entity.type
_entity.pdbx_description
1 polymer ?
#
loop_
_entity_poly.entity_id
_entity_poly.type
_entity_poly.pdbx_seq_one_letter_code
_entity_poly.pdbx_strand_id
1 'polypeptide(L)'
;GRILVFYPQIQNFKLLVSADLEPALYSKKSWRAFEKNILDQKKTNYPVHIKYNTGLNRIGFNPADSKWVLNEIKKGAFSIKSVYSHLGASEEDRPNEFSEKQMVLFNEIMSDHKKNSKSETDFHLLNTSGVFNYPELHLDWVRCGIGLYGFANQPQWNQKLKPISKLISTITQIHSIKSGETVGYNCGWTAHENTRIAVLPIGHADGIARHYGQGNGWVSIQGEKALIVGNICMDMIMVEIKNLPCNEGDEVEIFGAVYTAEVFAEEGNTISYELLSGLGKRIERRIIK
;
A
#
# COMPACT_ATOMS: atom_id res chain seq x y z
N GLY A 1 19.87 3.49 8.53
CA GLY A 1 18.81 3.22 9.52
C GLY A 1 18.46 1.74 9.55
N ARG A 2 17.79 1.28 10.59
CA ARG A 2 17.31 -0.11 10.71
C ARG A 2 16.11 -0.34 9.77
N ILE A 3 16.04 -1.51 9.13
CA ILE A 3 14.97 -1.86 8.20
C ILE A 3 14.33 -3.17 8.64
N LEU A 4 13.07 -3.10 9.11
CA LEU A 4 12.25 -4.26 9.41
C LEU A 4 11.60 -4.79 8.12
N VAL A 5 11.81 -6.06 7.80
CA VAL A 5 11.18 -6.76 6.69
C VAL A 5 9.97 -7.55 7.20
N PHE A 6 8.74 -7.08 6.92
CA PHE A 6 7.51 -7.64 7.47
C PHE A 6 7.17 -9.06 7.03
N TYR A 7 7.52 -9.42 5.79
CA TYR A 7 7.26 -10.74 5.23
C TYR A 7 8.48 -11.26 4.47
N PRO A 8 9.53 -11.67 5.20
CA PRO A 8 10.71 -12.21 4.57
C PRO A 8 10.44 -13.60 4.00
N GLN A 9 10.78 -13.80 2.74
CA GLN A 9 10.76 -15.12 2.10
C GLN A 9 11.95 -15.93 2.59
N ILE A 10 11.74 -17.22 2.92
CA ILE A 10 12.80 -18.11 3.42
C ILE A 10 13.98 -18.20 2.43
N GLN A 11 13.70 -18.21 1.14
CA GLN A 11 14.70 -18.23 0.07
C GLN A 11 15.63 -17.02 0.10
N ASN A 12 15.17 -15.89 0.63
CA ASN A 12 15.91 -14.64 0.68
C ASN A 12 16.66 -14.41 2.00
N PHE A 13 16.60 -15.33 2.95
CA PHE A 13 17.21 -15.16 4.27
C PHE A 13 18.73 -14.87 4.21
N LYS A 14 19.44 -15.53 3.30
CA LYS A 14 20.86 -15.26 3.09
C LYS A 14 21.11 -13.81 2.64
N LEU A 15 20.28 -13.31 1.72
CA LEU A 15 20.36 -11.94 1.25
C LEU A 15 20.01 -10.93 2.35
N LEU A 16 18.98 -11.22 3.17
CA LEU A 16 18.61 -10.35 4.30
C LEU A 16 19.78 -10.19 5.27
N VAL A 17 20.46 -11.29 5.61
CA VAL A 17 21.62 -11.24 6.52
C VAL A 17 22.77 -10.49 5.90
N SER A 18 23.06 -10.66 4.60
CA SER A 18 24.15 -9.94 3.91
C SER A 18 23.88 -8.45 3.75
N ALA A 19 22.61 -8.04 3.75
CA ALA A 19 22.17 -6.64 3.66
C ALA A 19 21.85 -6.00 5.02
N ASP A 20 22.15 -6.68 6.13
CA ASP A 20 21.88 -6.27 7.52
C ASP A 20 20.40 -5.84 7.74
N LEU A 21 19.45 -6.57 7.11
CA LEU A 21 18.03 -6.35 7.26
C LEU A 21 17.45 -7.18 8.41
N GLU A 22 16.49 -6.61 9.13
CA GLU A 22 15.89 -7.24 10.33
C GLU A 22 14.59 -7.96 9.95
N PRO A 23 14.55 -9.31 9.88
CA PRO A 23 13.34 -10.03 9.48
C PRO A 23 12.32 -10.15 10.60
N ALA A 24 11.04 -10.14 10.21
CA ALA A 24 9.97 -10.61 11.06
C ALA A 24 9.85 -12.13 11.00
N LEU A 25 9.90 -12.81 12.14
CA LEU A 25 9.63 -14.23 12.27
C LEU A 25 8.16 -14.43 12.66
N TYR A 26 7.46 -15.31 11.95
CA TYR A 26 6.01 -15.42 12.04
C TYR A 26 5.50 -16.86 12.17
N SER A 27 6.40 -17.83 12.21
CA SER A 27 6.06 -19.27 12.38
C SER A 27 7.28 -20.04 12.88
N LYS A 28 7.05 -21.22 13.45
CA LYS A 28 8.12 -22.16 13.83
C LYS A 28 9.04 -22.50 12.64
N LYS A 29 8.47 -22.62 11.45
CA LYS A 29 9.23 -22.89 10.22
C LYS A 29 10.15 -21.70 9.86
N SER A 30 9.61 -20.48 9.87
CA SER A 30 10.45 -19.28 9.59
C SER A 30 11.53 -19.10 10.64
N TRP A 31 11.24 -19.35 11.91
CA TRP A 31 12.22 -19.32 13.01
C TRP A 31 13.38 -20.28 12.76
N ARG A 32 13.08 -21.59 12.57
CA ARG A 32 14.11 -22.60 12.37
C ARG A 32 14.94 -22.38 11.12
N ALA A 33 14.29 -21.96 10.04
CA ALA A 33 14.99 -21.67 8.78
C ALA A 33 15.94 -20.48 8.94
N PHE A 34 15.53 -19.42 9.65
CA PHE A 34 16.37 -18.26 9.88
C PHE A 34 17.50 -18.54 10.87
N GLU A 35 17.21 -19.28 11.95
CA GLU A 35 18.21 -19.74 12.92
C GLU A 35 19.33 -20.54 12.23
N LYS A 36 18.98 -21.52 11.39
CA LYS A 36 19.97 -22.26 10.59
C LYS A 36 20.77 -21.32 9.69
N ASN A 37 20.11 -20.38 9.03
CA ASN A 37 20.78 -19.46 8.09
C ASN A 37 21.82 -18.56 8.78
N ILE A 38 21.54 -18.03 9.98
CA ILE A 38 22.49 -17.19 10.73
C ILE A 38 23.67 -18.03 11.25
N LEU A 39 23.40 -19.27 11.70
CA LEU A 39 24.45 -20.19 12.15
C LEU A 39 25.41 -20.56 10.99
N ASP A 40 24.87 -20.87 9.82
CA ASP A 40 25.65 -21.17 8.61
C ASP A 40 26.55 -19.98 8.22
N GLN A 41 26.12 -18.74 8.51
CA GLN A 41 26.88 -17.50 8.29
C GLN A 41 27.72 -17.08 9.51
N LYS A 42 27.83 -17.93 10.55
CA LYS A 42 28.58 -17.66 11.79
C LYS A 42 28.15 -16.35 12.49
N LYS A 43 26.87 -16.00 12.36
CA LYS A 43 26.26 -14.86 13.06
C LYS A 43 25.57 -15.34 14.33
N THR A 44 25.59 -14.52 15.36
CA THR A 44 24.92 -14.75 16.65
C THR A 44 24.21 -13.49 17.08
N ASN A 45 23.19 -13.64 17.93
CA ASN A 45 22.44 -12.50 18.48
C ASN A 45 21.89 -11.56 17.38
N TYR A 46 21.40 -12.15 16.28
CA TYR A 46 20.93 -11.39 15.12
C TYR A 46 19.60 -10.68 15.43
N PRO A 47 19.44 -9.39 15.05
CA PRO A 47 18.21 -8.64 15.34
C PRO A 47 17.03 -9.18 14.53
N VAL A 48 15.95 -9.51 15.22
CA VAL A 48 14.70 -10.00 14.61
C VAL A 48 13.48 -9.41 15.30
N HIS A 49 12.34 -9.48 14.62
CA HIS A 49 11.05 -9.08 15.15
C HIS A 49 10.09 -10.27 15.19
N ILE A 50 9.20 -10.34 16.17
CA ILE A 50 8.25 -11.44 16.31
C ILE A 50 6.85 -10.95 15.96
N LYS A 51 6.23 -11.60 14.98
CA LYS A 51 4.85 -11.30 14.60
C LYS A 51 3.89 -12.33 15.12
N TYR A 52 2.85 -11.87 15.85
CA TYR A 52 1.71 -12.70 16.26
C TYR A 52 0.48 -12.44 15.40
N ASN A 53 -0.31 -13.48 15.23
CA ASN A 53 -1.64 -13.41 14.63
C ASN A 53 -2.68 -13.31 15.73
N THR A 54 -3.23 -12.12 15.95
CA THR A 54 -4.28 -11.89 16.94
C THR A 54 -5.70 -11.89 16.35
N GLY A 55 -5.85 -12.30 15.08
CA GLY A 55 -7.17 -12.41 14.46
C GLY A 55 -7.23 -12.06 12.97
N LEU A 56 -6.27 -11.28 12.42
CA LEU A 56 -6.24 -10.94 10.99
C LEU A 56 -6.08 -12.18 10.08
N ASN A 57 -5.54 -13.28 10.59
CA ASN A 57 -5.38 -14.57 9.91
C ASN A 57 -4.55 -14.51 8.59
N ARG A 58 -3.62 -13.58 8.53
CA ARG A 58 -2.74 -13.43 7.35
C ARG A 58 -1.41 -14.14 7.55
N ILE A 59 -0.60 -13.71 8.51
CA ILE A 59 0.64 -14.35 8.97
C ILE A 59 0.89 -13.98 10.45
N GLY A 60 1.60 -14.81 11.18
CA GLY A 60 1.98 -14.59 12.58
C GLY A 60 1.91 -15.88 13.39
N PHE A 61 2.70 -15.97 14.47
CA PHE A 61 2.58 -17.04 15.44
C PHE A 61 1.17 -17.06 16.04
N ASN A 62 0.62 -18.26 16.28
CA ASN A 62 -0.59 -18.36 17.07
C ASN A 62 -0.28 -17.86 18.51
N PRO A 63 -1.19 -17.14 19.19
CA PRO A 63 -1.01 -16.76 20.60
C PRO A 63 -0.64 -17.95 21.50
N ALA A 64 -1.19 -19.13 21.24
CA ALA A 64 -0.86 -20.37 21.96
C ALA A 64 0.62 -20.79 21.82
N ASP A 65 1.32 -20.31 20.80
CA ASP A 65 2.76 -20.56 20.61
C ASP A 65 3.65 -19.63 21.46
N SER A 66 3.09 -18.69 22.23
CA SER A 66 3.86 -17.70 23.04
C SER A 66 4.88 -18.38 23.93
N LYS A 67 4.49 -19.43 24.64
CA LYS A 67 5.41 -20.21 25.51
C LYS A 67 6.57 -20.82 24.72
N TRP A 68 6.30 -21.34 23.53
CA TRP A 68 7.33 -21.91 22.68
C TRP A 68 8.30 -20.79 22.21
N VAL A 69 7.79 -19.65 21.74
CA VAL A 69 8.59 -18.51 21.32
C VAL A 69 9.49 -18.01 22.45
N LEU A 70 8.93 -17.84 23.66
CA LEU A 70 9.69 -17.40 24.82
C LEU A 70 10.80 -18.39 25.22
N ASN A 71 10.56 -19.69 25.08
CA ASN A 71 11.58 -20.71 25.33
C ASN A 71 12.70 -20.66 24.27
N GLU A 72 12.38 -20.42 23.01
CA GLU A 72 13.40 -20.26 21.96
C GLU A 72 14.23 -18.98 22.14
N ILE A 73 13.60 -17.88 22.55
CA ILE A 73 14.31 -16.63 22.86
C ILE A 73 15.40 -16.87 23.92
N LYS A 74 15.10 -17.66 24.97
CA LYS A 74 16.06 -17.98 26.03
C LYS A 74 17.30 -18.72 25.55
N LYS A 75 17.26 -19.37 24.38
CA LYS A 75 18.42 -20.05 23.78
C LYS A 75 19.43 -19.08 23.16
N GLY A 76 19.08 -17.82 22.99
CA GLY A 76 20.01 -16.74 22.65
C GLY A 76 20.46 -16.66 21.18
N ALA A 77 19.78 -17.35 20.26
CA ALA A 77 20.13 -17.26 18.83
C ALA A 77 19.87 -15.86 18.26
N PHE A 78 18.83 -15.15 18.76
CA PHE A 78 18.35 -13.88 18.26
C PHE A 78 18.31 -12.78 19.35
N SER A 79 18.50 -11.52 18.92
CA SER A 79 18.15 -10.32 19.66
C SER A 79 16.75 -9.87 19.24
N ILE A 80 15.76 -10.02 20.11
CA ILE A 80 14.39 -9.60 19.79
C ILE A 80 14.27 -8.10 19.92
N LYS A 81 14.02 -7.42 18.81
CA LYS A 81 13.89 -5.96 18.73
C LYS A 81 12.47 -5.50 18.97
N SER A 82 11.50 -6.21 18.40
CA SER A 82 10.11 -5.93 18.73
C SER A 82 9.22 -7.16 18.62
N VAL A 83 8.06 -7.05 19.26
CA VAL A 83 6.93 -7.97 19.16
C VAL A 83 5.72 -7.20 18.64
N TYR A 84 5.02 -7.72 17.62
CA TYR A 84 3.95 -6.97 17.02
C TYR A 84 2.80 -7.83 16.49
N SER A 85 1.67 -7.18 16.28
CA SER A 85 0.55 -7.72 15.53
C SER A 85 -0.01 -6.67 14.54
N HIS A 86 -1.22 -6.88 14.04
CA HIS A 86 -1.88 -6.01 13.09
C HIS A 86 -3.39 -6.09 13.26
N LEU A 87 -4.05 -4.94 13.43
CA LEU A 87 -5.51 -4.89 13.51
C LEU A 87 -6.12 -5.15 12.12
N GLY A 88 -7.16 -5.96 12.09
CA GLY A 88 -7.87 -6.31 10.86
C GLY A 88 -9.02 -5.36 10.50
N ALA A 89 -9.51 -4.60 11.48
CA ALA A 89 -10.63 -3.66 11.32
C ALA A 89 -10.29 -2.29 11.93
N SER A 90 -9.05 -1.82 11.72
CA SER A 90 -8.57 -0.53 12.26
C SER A 90 -9.23 0.68 11.60
N GLU A 91 -9.94 0.49 10.50
CA GLU A 91 -10.63 1.52 9.71
C GLU A 91 -12.11 1.63 10.08
N GLU A 92 -12.66 0.63 10.77
CA GLU A 92 -14.05 0.58 11.18
C GLU A 92 -14.32 1.57 12.34
N ASP A 93 -15.58 1.98 12.45
CA ASP A 93 -16.04 2.83 13.54
C ASP A 93 -15.89 2.13 14.88
N ARG A 94 -15.67 2.93 15.95
CA ARG A 94 -15.56 2.44 17.31
C ARG A 94 -16.91 2.60 18.05
N PRO A 95 -17.26 1.65 18.96
CA PRO A 95 -16.49 0.44 19.34
C PRO A 95 -16.54 -0.65 18.27
N ASN A 96 -15.42 -1.38 18.07
CA ASN A 96 -15.34 -2.50 17.16
C ASN A 96 -14.90 -3.77 17.92
N GLU A 97 -15.82 -4.71 18.13
CA GLU A 97 -15.62 -5.91 18.93
C GLU A 97 -14.45 -6.78 18.42
N PHE A 98 -14.26 -6.85 17.10
CA PHE A 98 -13.16 -7.63 16.52
C PHE A 98 -11.80 -7.01 16.87
N SER A 99 -11.66 -5.70 16.73
CA SER A 99 -10.43 -4.98 17.12
C SER A 99 -10.18 -5.08 18.62
N GLU A 100 -11.21 -4.98 19.46
CA GLU A 100 -11.09 -5.12 20.92
C GLU A 100 -10.58 -6.51 21.33
N LYS A 101 -11.09 -7.59 20.70
CA LYS A 101 -10.58 -8.95 20.91
C LYS A 101 -9.11 -9.07 20.51
N GLN A 102 -8.70 -8.46 19.38
CA GLN A 102 -7.30 -8.44 18.97
C GLN A 102 -6.41 -7.72 19.97
N MET A 103 -6.88 -6.61 20.54
CA MET A 103 -6.16 -5.83 21.54
C MET A 103 -5.99 -6.60 22.85
N VAL A 104 -7.02 -7.27 23.32
CA VAL A 104 -6.95 -8.12 24.53
C VAL A 104 -5.88 -9.21 24.35
N LEU A 105 -5.93 -9.95 23.25
CA LEU A 105 -4.94 -10.99 22.94
C LEU A 105 -3.52 -10.43 22.84
N PHE A 106 -3.36 -9.27 22.24
CA PHE A 106 -2.04 -8.65 22.11
C PHE A 106 -1.50 -8.16 23.46
N ASN A 107 -2.35 -7.64 24.32
CA ASN A 107 -1.99 -7.25 25.69
C ASN A 107 -1.52 -8.46 26.54
N GLU A 108 -2.15 -9.63 26.39
CA GLU A 108 -1.69 -10.86 27.03
C GLU A 108 -0.30 -11.26 26.54
N ILE A 109 -0.07 -11.22 25.20
CA ILE A 109 1.24 -11.51 24.60
C ILE A 109 2.30 -10.52 25.13
N MET A 110 2.00 -9.23 25.16
CA MET A 110 2.92 -8.20 25.70
C MET A 110 3.27 -8.48 27.15
N SER A 111 2.28 -8.81 27.97
CA SER A 111 2.48 -9.15 29.38
C SER A 111 3.41 -10.34 29.55
N ASP A 112 3.19 -11.41 28.77
CA ASP A 112 4.03 -12.61 28.78
C ASP A 112 5.47 -12.30 28.38
N HIS A 113 5.67 -11.51 27.31
CA HIS A 113 6.99 -11.11 26.87
C HIS A 113 7.70 -10.23 27.91
N LYS A 114 7.04 -9.21 28.48
CA LYS A 114 7.59 -8.34 29.52
C LYS A 114 8.02 -9.11 30.76
N LYS A 115 7.26 -10.13 31.17
CA LYS A 115 7.59 -10.97 32.35
C LYS A 115 8.77 -11.91 32.11
N ASN A 116 8.98 -12.36 30.85
CA ASN A 116 9.91 -13.45 30.55
C ASN A 116 11.14 -13.02 29.74
N SER A 117 11.17 -11.81 29.20
CA SER A 117 12.33 -11.26 28.50
C SER A 117 13.22 -10.47 29.45
N LYS A 118 14.54 -10.68 29.33
CA LYS A 118 15.58 -9.89 30.05
C LYS A 118 16.03 -8.65 29.25
N SER A 119 15.65 -8.54 27.98
CA SER A 119 16.00 -7.43 27.09
C SER A 119 14.80 -6.50 26.90
N GLU A 120 15.07 -5.21 26.72
CA GLU A 120 14.09 -4.27 26.25
C GLU A 120 13.60 -4.72 24.87
N THR A 121 12.30 -4.93 24.75
CA THR A 121 11.61 -5.35 23.53
C THR A 121 10.50 -4.37 23.29
N ASP A 122 10.52 -3.73 22.12
CA ASP A 122 9.49 -2.78 21.71
C ASP A 122 8.22 -3.50 21.25
N PHE A 123 7.08 -2.85 21.42
CA PHE A 123 5.78 -3.36 21.00
C PHE A 123 5.11 -2.41 20.02
N HIS A 124 4.47 -2.96 18.99
CA HIS A 124 3.70 -2.15 18.03
C HIS A 124 2.54 -2.92 17.40
N LEU A 125 1.43 -2.22 17.21
CA LEU A 125 0.19 -2.82 16.73
C LEU A 125 -0.39 -2.07 15.51
N LEU A 126 -0.32 -0.74 15.53
CA LEU A 126 -1.12 0.13 14.68
C LEU A 126 -0.51 0.36 13.30
N ASN A 127 -1.39 0.35 12.27
CA ASN A 127 -1.18 0.93 10.94
C ASN A 127 -1.65 2.39 10.93
N THR A 128 -1.69 3.04 9.76
CA THR A 128 -2.13 4.44 9.62
C THR A 128 -3.51 4.70 10.24
N SER A 129 -4.51 3.90 9.89
CA SER A 129 -5.89 4.08 10.40
C SER A 129 -5.95 3.85 11.91
N GLY A 130 -5.22 2.83 12.40
CA GLY A 130 -5.10 2.59 13.84
C GLY A 130 -4.48 3.77 14.61
N VAL A 131 -3.51 4.49 14.02
CA VAL A 131 -2.91 5.67 14.64
C VAL A 131 -3.94 6.75 14.95
N PHE A 132 -4.91 6.94 14.06
CA PHE A 132 -5.98 7.91 14.28
C PHE A 132 -7.09 7.38 15.20
N ASN A 133 -7.49 6.12 15.01
CA ASN A 133 -8.66 5.57 15.68
C ASN A 133 -8.38 5.01 17.08
N TYR A 134 -7.12 4.64 17.39
CA TYR A 134 -6.70 4.02 18.65
C TYR A 134 -5.46 4.72 19.25
N PRO A 135 -5.50 6.05 19.53
CA PRO A 135 -4.33 6.79 20.01
C PRO A 135 -3.75 6.24 21.33
N GLU A 136 -4.58 5.60 22.14
CA GLU A 136 -4.17 4.93 23.38
C GLU A 136 -3.28 3.69 23.16
N LEU A 137 -3.16 3.20 21.92
CA LEU A 137 -2.39 2.01 21.55
C LEU A 137 -1.17 2.31 20.67
N HIS A 138 -0.67 3.54 20.70
CA HIS A 138 0.56 3.88 19.94
C HIS A 138 1.74 3.02 20.39
N LEU A 139 1.77 2.62 21.65
CA LEU A 139 2.83 1.80 22.23
C LEU A 139 4.22 2.41 21.96
N ASP A 140 5.24 1.56 21.69
CA ASP A 140 6.59 2.05 21.43
C ASP A 140 6.76 2.55 20.00
N TRP A 141 6.05 1.94 19.01
CA TRP A 141 6.11 2.30 17.60
C TRP A 141 4.72 2.27 16.94
N VAL A 142 4.59 3.03 15.86
CA VAL A 142 3.47 2.96 14.92
C VAL A 142 4.01 2.72 13.50
N ARG A 143 3.15 2.22 12.60
CA ARG A 143 3.52 1.90 11.23
C ARG A 143 2.68 2.70 10.24
N CYS A 144 3.10 3.92 9.96
CA CYS A 144 2.46 4.77 8.96
C CYS A 144 2.90 4.33 7.56
N GLY A 145 1.95 3.86 6.75
CA GLY A 145 2.13 3.56 5.34
C GLY A 145 1.46 4.62 4.49
N ILE A 146 0.17 4.44 4.19
CA ILE A 146 -0.60 5.33 3.33
C ILE A 146 -0.71 6.76 3.90
N GLY A 147 -0.64 6.92 5.22
CA GLY A 147 -0.60 8.23 5.87
C GLY A 147 0.57 9.11 5.42
N LEU A 148 1.70 8.51 5.03
CA LEU A 148 2.84 9.25 4.47
C LEU A 148 2.56 9.78 3.07
N TYR A 149 1.57 9.22 2.37
CA TYR A 149 1.08 9.70 1.07
C TYR A 149 -0.08 10.69 1.20
N GLY A 150 -0.56 10.92 2.43
CA GLY A 150 -1.61 11.88 2.72
C GLY A 150 -3.02 11.32 2.73
N PHE A 151 -3.19 10.01 2.98
CA PHE A 151 -4.50 9.35 3.04
C PHE A 151 -4.66 8.52 4.32
N ALA A 152 -5.88 8.42 4.84
CA ALA A 152 -6.21 7.70 6.09
C ALA A 152 -7.44 6.79 5.97
N ASN A 153 -7.98 6.58 4.77
CA ASN A 153 -9.16 5.75 4.46
C ASN A 153 -10.46 6.13 5.20
N GLN A 154 -10.49 7.30 5.83
CA GLN A 154 -11.68 7.87 6.48
C GLN A 154 -11.70 9.38 6.23
N PRO A 155 -12.85 9.96 5.73
CA PRO A 155 -12.94 11.37 5.35
C PRO A 155 -12.51 12.35 6.45
N GLN A 156 -12.89 12.06 7.72
CA GLN A 156 -12.56 12.92 8.85
C GLN A 156 -11.06 13.01 9.13
N TRP A 157 -10.30 11.96 8.82
CA TRP A 157 -8.86 11.91 9.00
C TRP A 157 -8.10 12.42 7.78
N ASN A 158 -8.64 12.21 6.57
CA ASN A 158 -8.08 12.74 5.34
C ASN A 158 -7.96 14.27 5.39
N GLN A 159 -8.92 14.96 6.02
CA GLN A 159 -8.85 16.42 6.21
C GLN A 159 -7.63 16.89 7.02
N LYS A 160 -7.02 16.01 7.83
CA LYS A 160 -5.83 16.31 8.62
C LYS A 160 -4.52 15.97 7.90
N LEU A 161 -4.61 15.36 6.72
CA LEU A 161 -3.48 14.93 5.93
C LEU A 161 -3.40 15.73 4.63
N LYS A 162 -2.22 15.79 4.05
CA LYS A 162 -1.98 16.48 2.78
C LYS A 162 -1.56 15.45 1.74
N PRO A 163 -2.36 15.19 0.69
CA PRO A 163 -1.93 14.37 -0.45
C PRO A 163 -0.65 14.91 -1.06
N ILE A 164 0.34 14.05 -1.25
CA ILE A 164 1.65 14.41 -1.78
C ILE A 164 1.93 13.85 -3.17
N SER A 165 1.03 12.97 -3.66
CA SER A 165 1.23 12.29 -4.92
C SER A 165 0.51 13.01 -6.05
N LYS A 166 1.22 13.23 -7.15
CA LYS A 166 0.67 13.71 -8.43
C LYS A 166 1.14 12.77 -9.54
N LEU A 167 0.24 12.30 -10.38
CA LEU A 167 0.55 11.55 -11.59
C LEU A 167 0.19 12.40 -12.80
N ILE A 168 1.17 12.64 -13.65
CA ILE A 168 1.03 13.43 -14.86
C ILE A 168 1.40 12.62 -16.09
N SER A 169 0.76 12.95 -17.20
CA SER A 169 1.07 12.48 -18.54
C SER A 169 1.06 13.64 -19.52
N THR A 170 1.21 13.36 -20.81
CA THR A 170 1.15 14.38 -21.87
C THR A 170 0.25 13.92 -22.99
N ILE A 171 -0.34 14.85 -23.74
CA ILE A 171 -1.11 14.50 -24.95
C ILE A 171 -0.11 14.13 -26.05
N THR A 172 -0.19 12.88 -26.51
CA THR A 172 0.66 12.40 -27.62
C THR A 172 0.06 12.72 -28.97
N GLN A 173 -1.27 12.59 -29.11
CA GLN A 173 -1.98 12.84 -30.37
C GLN A 173 -3.41 13.26 -30.11
N ILE A 174 -3.98 14.05 -31.02
CA ILE A 174 -5.38 14.47 -31.00
C ILE A 174 -6.06 14.02 -32.31
N HIS A 175 -7.20 13.36 -32.18
CA HIS A 175 -8.06 12.94 -33.29
C HIS A 175 -9.39 13.68 -33.29
N SER A 176 -9.85 14.11 -34.45
CA SER A 176 -11.25 14.55 -34.66
C SER A 176 -12.09 13.34 -35.06
N ILE A 177 -13.12 13.04 -34.26
CA ILE A 177 -13.98 11.87 -34.40
C ILE A 177 -15.39 12.35 -34.78
N LYS A 178 -16.00 11.75 -35.78
CA LYS A 178 -17.38 12.05 -36.19
C LYS A 178 -18.38 11.25 -35.36
N SER A 179 -19.61 11.77 -35.27
CA SER A 179 -20.73 11.03 -34.68
C SER A 179 -20.87 9.64 -35.36
N GLY A 180 -20.98 8.59 -34.55
CA GLY A 180 -21.07 7.19 -34.97
C GLY A 180 -19.70 6.49 -35.11
N GLU A 181 -18.57 7.21 -35.11
CA GLU A 181 -17.24 6.56 -35.12
C GLU A 181 -16.90 6.01 -33.74
N THR A 182 -16.07 4.97 -33.74
CA THR A 182 -15.71 4.24 -32.49
C THR A 182 -14.28 4.49 -32.07
N VAL A 183 -14.01 4.35 -30.75
CA VAL A 183 -12.71 4.55 -30.16
C VAL A 183 -12.29 3.31 -29.37
N GLY A 184 -11.04 2.87 -29.57
CA GLY A 184 -10.39 1.81 -28.84
C GLY A 184 -10.77 0.39 -29.25
N TYR A 185 -10.17 -0.60 -28.60
CA TYR A 185 -10.40 -2.02 -28.89
C TYR A 185 -11.86 -2.41 -28.72
N ASN A 186 -12.33 -3.31 -29.59
CA ASN A 186 -13.69 -3.85 -29.62
C ASN A 186 -14.77 -2.76 -29.74
N CYS A 187 -14.46 -1.66 -30.43
CA CYS A 187 -15.37 -0.52 -30.53
C CYS A 187 -15.94 -0.09 -29.17
N GLY A 188 -15.07 -0.05 -28.16
CA GLY A 188 -15.45 0.08 -26.74
C GLY A 188 -16.15 1.39 -26.38
N TRP A 189 -16.16 2.37 -27.27
CA TRP A 189 -16.91 3.61 -27.12
C TRP A 189 -17.30 4.13 -28.51
N THR A 190 -18.49 4.72 -28.61
CA THR A 190 -18.98 5.32 -29.85
C THR A 190 -19.27 6.80 -29.61
N ALA A 191 -18.80 7.66 -30.49
CA ALA A 191 -19.07 9.08 -30.44
C ALA A 191 -20.54 9.38 -30.72
N HIS A 192 -21.23 10.04 -29.81
CA HIS A 192 -22.64 10.46 -30.00
C HIS A 192 -22.76 11.74 -30.80
N GLU A 193 -21.72 12.55 -30.86
CA GLU A 193 -21.59 13.80 -31.62
C GLU A 193 -20.17 13.91 -32.19
N ASN A 194 -19.94 14.90 -33.04
CA ASN A 194 -18.59 15.20 -33.48
C ASN A 194 -17.78 15.68 -32.29
N THR A 195 -16.64 15.05 -32.02
CA THR A 195 -15.83 15.31 -30.84
C THR A 195 -14.34 15.20 -31.14
N ARG A 196 -13.50 15.53 -30.15
CA ARG A 196 -12.04 15.35 -30.19
C ARG A 196 -11.62 14.37 -29.11
N ILE A 197 -10.67 13.52 -29.45
CA ILE A 197 -10.07 12.53 -28.56
C ILE A 197 -8.58 12.80 -28.46
N ALA A 198 -8.08 12.93 -27.23
CA ALA A 198 -6.65 12.97 -26.95
C ALA A 198 -6.16 11.58 -26.53
N VAL A 199 -4.98 11.19 -27.00
CA VAL A 199 -4.30 9.95 -26.64
C VAL A 199 -3.18 10.28 -25.65
N LEU A 200 -3.16 9.56 -24.53
CA LEU A 200 -2.14 9.71 -23.47
C LEU A 200 -1.31 8.43 -23.38
N PRO A 201 0.06 8.51 -23.28
CA PRO A 201 0.96 7.37 -23.27
C PRO A 201 1.07 6.73 -21.88
N ILE A 202 -0.05 6.34 -21.31
CA ILE A 202 -0.18 5.64 -20.04
C ILE A 202 -1.33 4.64 -20.11
N GLY A 203 -1.16 3.43 -19.59
CA GLY A 203 -2.15 2.39 -19.69
C GLY A 203 -2.09 1.37 -18.57
N HIS A 204 -2.69 0.18 -18.79
CA HIS A 204 -2.79 -0.81 -17.72
C HIS A 204 -1.44 -1.43 -17.30
N ALA A 205 -0.41 -1.41 -18.15
CA ALA A 205 0.94 -1.80 -17.78
C ALA A 205 1.62 -0.79 -16.84
N ASP A 206 1.06 0.41 -16.73
CA ASP A 206 1.54 1.48 -15.86
C ASP A 206 0.77 1.57 -14.54
N GLY A 207 -0.28 0.76 -14.38
CA GLY A 207 -1.12 0.75 -13.19
C GLY A 207 -2.49 1.42 -13.37
N ILE A 208 -2.85 1.86 -14.59
CA ILE A 208 -4.19 2.40 -14.87
C ILE A 208 -5.10 1.25 -15.28
N ALA A 209 -5.83 0.71 -14.33
CA ALA A 209 -6.63 -0.48 -14.53
C ALA A 209 -7.75 -0.30 -15.58
N ARG A 210 -8.17 -1.41 -16.22
CA ARG A 210 -9.11 -1.36 -17.34
C ARG A 210 -10.49 -0.80 -17.00
N HIS A 211 -10.93 -0.89 -15.76
CA HIS A 211 -12.25 -0.37 -15.36
C HIS A 211 -12.34 1.16 -15.30
N TYR A 212 -11.25 1.89 -15.41
CA TYR A 212 -11.30 3.34 -15.64
C TYR A 212 -11.77 3.74 -17.04
N GLY A 213 -11.78 2.79 -18.00
CA GLY A 213 -12.28 3.02 -19.35
C GLY A 213 -13.81 3.18 -19.43
N GLN A 214 -14.32 3.43 -20.63
CA GLN A 214 -15.75 3.50 -20.96
C GLN A 214 -16.51 4.59 -20.18
N GLY A 215 -15.84 5.69 -19.84
CA GLY A 215 -16.44 6.81 -19.12
C GLY A 215 -16.48 6.68 -17.59
N ASN A 216 -15.90 5.59 -17.03
CA ASN A 216 -15.88 5.40 -15.58
C ASN A 216 -14.85 6.29 -14.88
N GLY A 217 -13.69 6.51 -15.50
CA GLY A 217 -12.66 7.41 -14.97
C GLY A 217 -12.54 8.70 -15.79
N TRP A 218 -11.83 9.66 -15.26
CA TRP A 218 -11.53 10.90 -15.95
C TRP A 218 -10.14 11.42 -15.57
N VAL A 219 -9.64 12.39 -16.33
CA VAL A 219 -8.39 13.08 -16.09
C VAL A 219 -8.64 14.59 -16.10
N SER A 220 -7.71 15.36 -15.58
CA SER A 220 -7.79 16.82 -15.62
C SER A 220 -6.84 17.39 -16.67
N ILE A 221 -7.38 18.20 -17.57
CA ILE A 221 -6.63 18.95 -18.59
C ILE A 221 -6.90 20.42 -18.35
N GLN A 222 -5.88 21.19 -17.98
CA GLN A 222 -6.00 22.62 -17.63
C GLN A 222 -7.06 22.92 -16.56
N GLY A 223 -7.29 21.97 -15.64
CA GLY A 223 -8.32 22.07 -14.59
C GLY A 223 -9.70 21.57 -14.99
N GLU A 224 -9.92 21.24 -16.26
CA GLU A 224 -11.21 20.72 -16.76
C GLU A 224 -11.23 19.20 -16.81
N LYS A 225 -12.39 18.62 -16.56
CA LYS A 225 -12.63 17.16 -16.56
C LYS A 225 -12.72 16.63 -17.99
N ALA A 226 -11.91 15.61 -18.32
CA ALA A 226 -11.93 14.87 -19.56
C ALA A 226 -12.14 13.36 -19.31
N LEU A 227 -13.21 12.77 -19.84
CA LEU A 227 -13.57 11.38 -19.58
C LEU A 227 -12.63 10.40 -20.30
N ILE A 228 -12.24 9.33 -19.64
CA ILE A 228 -11.51 8.23 -20.26
C ILE A 228 -12.51 7.39 -21.06
N VAL A 229 -12.36 7.37 -22.37
CA VAL A 229 -13.30 6.69 -23.29
C VAL A 229 -12.66 5.46 -23.94
N GLY A 230 -13.49 4.53 -24.38
CA GLY A 230 -13.04 3.24 -24.93
C GLY A 230 -12.35 2.35 -23.88
N ASN A 231 -11.75 1.27 -24.37
CA ASN A 231 -11.00 0.35 -23.50
C ASN A 231 -9.58 0.86 -23.28
N ILE A 232 -9.12 0.84 -22.03
CA ILE A 232 -7.72 1.15 -21.70
C ILE A 232 -6.81 0.13 -22.38
N CYS A 233 -5.80 0.63 -23.11
CA CYS A 233 -4.78 -0.17 -23.77
C CYS A 233 -3.64 -0.53 -22.80
N MET A 234 -2.66 -1.28 -23.29
CA MET A 234 -1.50 -1.67 -22.49
C MET A 234 -0.72 -0.44 -22.00
N ASP A 235 -0.50 0.52 -22.87
CA ASP A 235 0.39 1.68 -22.68
C ASP A 235 -0.26 3.02 -23.09
N MET A 236 -1.55 3.02 -23.41
CA MET A 236 -2.29 4.20 -23.83
C MET A 236 -3.71 4.24 -23.29
N ILE A 237 -4.19 5.44 -23.02
CA ILE A 237 -5.61 5.73 -22.77
C ILE A 237 -6.08 6.82 -23.74
N MET A 238 -7.36 6.82 -24.03
CA MET A 238 -8.04 7.82 -24.85
C MET A 238 -8.99 8.62 -23.96
N VAL A 239 -8.96 9.93 -24.10
CA VAL A 239 -9.83 10.84 -23.32
C VAL A 239 -10.61 11.75 -24.25
N GLU A 240 -11.90 11.94 -23.96
CA GLU A 240 -12.74 12.86 -24.72
C GLU A 240 -12.48 14.30 -24.27
N ILE A 241 -11.94 15.12 -25.17
CA ILE A 241 -11.55 16.51 -24.86
C ILE A 241 -12.55 17.55 -25.41
N LYS A 242 -13.54 17.13 -26.22
CA LYS A 242 -14.55 18.02 -26.80
C LYS A 242 -13.94 19.33 -27.35
N ASN A 243 -14.33 20.45 -26.75
CA ASN A 243 -13.88 21.79 -27.10
C ASN A 243 -12.77 22.33 -26.19
N LEU A 244 -12.15 21.48 -25.36
CA LEU A 244 -11.07 21.92 -24.48
C LEU A 244 -9.92 22.50 -25.32
N PRO A 245 -9.39 23.69 -24.96
CA PRO A 245 -8.33 24.38 -25.72
C PRO A 245 -6.97 23.75 -25.43
N CYS A 246 -6.77 22.48 -25.81
CA CYS A 246 -5.51 21.76 -25.59
C CYS A 246 -4.90 21.27 -26.91
N ASN A 247 -3.58 21.05 -26.87
CA ASN A 247 -2.74 20.66 -27.99
C ASN A 247 -1.89 19.43 -27.65
N GLU A 248 -1.33 18.80 -28.68
CA GLU A 248 -0.30 17.78 -28.50
C GLU A 248 0.90 18.37 -27.76
N GLY A 249 1.38 17.61 -26.75
CA GLY A 249 2.44 18.05 -25.83
C GLY A 249 1.95 18.67 -24.52
N ASP A 250 0.66 19.04 -24.41
CA ASP A 250 0.13 19.61 -23.17
C ASP A 250 0.11 18.58 -22.03
N GLU A 251 0.35 19.06 -20.79
CA GLU A 251 0.32 18.26 -19.58
C GLU A 251 -1.12 17.87 -19.22
N VAL A 252 -1.29 16.64 -18.78
CA VAL A 252 -2.55 16.07 -18.29
C VAL A 252 -2.33 15.52 -16.90
N GLU A 253 -3.13 15.95 -15.92
CA GLU A 253 -3.12 15.41 -14.58
C GLU A 253 -4.06 14.20 -14.50
N ILE A 254 -3.49 13.02 -14.24
CA ILE A 254 -4.27 11.78 -14.02
C ILE A 254 -4.89 11.83 -12.62
N PHE A 255 -4.10 12.16 -11.61
CA PHE A 255 -4.53 12.53 -10.28
C PHE A 255 -3.51 13.48 -9.63
N GLY A 256 -3.94 14.29 -8.66
CA GLY A 256 -3.09 15.28 -8.00
C GLY A 256 -3.70 15.89 -6.76
N ALA A 257 -3.61 17.22 -6.64
CA ALA A 257 -4.05 17.92 -5.43
C ALA A 257 -5.58 18.05 -5.30
N VAL A 258 -6.28 18.24 -6.41
CA VAL A 258 -7.75 18.42 -6.45
C VAL A 258 -8.45 17.10 -6.72
N TYR A 259 -8.03 16.42 -7.76
CA TYR A 259 -8.47 15.06 -8.09
C TYR A 259 -7.47 14.07 -7.51
N THR A 260 -7.64 13.76 -6.23
CA THR A 260 -6.64 12.99 -5.48
C THR A 260 -6.57 11.53 -5.94
N ALA A 261 -5.47 10.85 -5.60
CA ALA A 261 -5.34 9.42 -5.85
C ALA A 261 -6.43 8.57 -5.15
N GLU A 262 -7.02 9.07 -4.06
CA GLU A 262 -8.15 8.43 -3.39
C GLU A 262 -9.41 8.52 -4.25
N VAL A 263 -9.77 9.74 -4.69
CA VAL A 263 -10.96 9.95 -5.56
C VAL A 263 -10.80 9.22 -6.88
N PHE A 264 -9.61 9.25 -7.49
CA PHE A 264 -9.33 8.48 -8.71
C PHE A 264 -9.50 6.96 -8.47
N ALA A 265 -9.02 6.44 -7.35
CA ALA A 265 -9.16 5.02 -7.00
C ALA A 265 -10.64 4.62 -6.80
N GLU A 266 -11.45 5.46 -6.15
CA GLU A 266 -12.88 5.24 -5.95
C GLU A 266 -13.64 5.12 -7.28
N GLU A 267 -13.35 5.96 -8.27
CA GLU A 267 -13.91 5.86 -9.64
C GLU A 267 -13.55 4.52 -10.31
N GLY A 268 -12.39 3.96 -9.98
CA GLY A 268 -11.96 2.62 -10.40
C GLY A 268 -12.46 1.48 -9.51
N ASN A 269 -13.35 1.75 -8.55
CA ASN A 269 -13.83 0.78 -7.56
C ASN A 269 -12.69 0.06 -6.81
N THR A 270 -11.66 0.82 -6.45
CA THR A 270 -10.50 0.37 -5.68
C THR A 270 -10.09 1.41 -4.63
N ILE A 271 -8.93 1.23 -4.01
CA ILE A 271 -8.41 2.08 -2.94
C ILE A 271 -7.07 2.72 -3.32
N SER A 272 -6.77 3.86 -2.70
CA SER A 272 -5.51 4.60 -2.93
C SER A 272 -4.25 3.75 -2.75
N TYR A 273 -4.27 2.75 -1.86
CA TYR A 273 -3.17 1.79 -1.67
C TYR A 273 -2.86 1.00 -2.94
N GLU A 274 -3.89 0.41 -3.57
CA GLU A 274 -3.71 -0.40 -4.78
C GLU A 274 -3.21 0.46 -5.92
N LEU A 275 -3.84 1.63 -6.13
CA LEU A 275 -3.44 2.58 -7.15
C LEU A 275 -1.97 2.98 -7.00
N LEU A 276 -1.58 3.51 -5.83
CA LEU A 276 -0.23 4.04 -5.62
C LEU A 276 0.85 2.95 -5.65
N SER A 277 0.55 1.75 -5.10
CA SER A 277 1.49 0.62 -5.12
C SER A 277 1.55 -0.09 -6.48
N GLY A 278 0.49 0.02 -7.29
CA GLY A 278 0.37 -0.56 -8.61
C GLY A 278 1.07 0.22 -9.73
N LEU A 279 1.47 1.47 -9.47
CA LEU A 279 2.15 2.28 -10.49
C LEU A 279 3.43 1.62 -10.99
N GLY A 280 3.50 1.40 -12.31
CA GLY A 280 4.58 0.70 -12.98
C GLY A 280 5.96 1.36 -12.82
N LYS A 281 7.02 0.57 -12.99
CA LYS A 281 8.41 1.06 -12.90
C LYS A 281 8.80 1.98 -14.08
N ARG A 282 8.04 1.96 -15.17
CA ARG A 282 8.25 2.81 -16.33
C ARG A 282 7.97 4.29 -16.03
N ILE A 283 7.10 4.56 -15.05
CA ILE A 283 6.79 5.93 -14.61
C ILE A 283 7.96 6.48 -13.80
N GLU A 284 8.54 7.57 -14.25
CA GLU A 284 9.58 8.30 -13.53
C GLU A 284 9.02 8.87 -12.22
N ARG A 285 9.75 8.73 -11.12
CA ARG A 285 9.41 9.32 -9.82
C ARG A 285 10.30 10.55 -9.59
N ARG A 286 9.67 11.71 -9.47
CA ARG A 286 10.36 12.96 -9.17
C ARG A 286 9.96 13.46 -7.79
N ILE A 287 10.95 13.75 -6.96
CA ILE A 287 10.74 14.39 -5.66
C ILE A 287 10.84 15.89 -5.87
N ILE A 288 9.74 16.59 -5.62
CA ILE A 288 9.66 18.05 -5.68
C ILE A 288 9.81 18.56 -4.24
N LYS A 289 10.75 19.49 -4.03
CA LYS A 289 10.99 20.12 -2.72
C LYS A 289 10.14 21.39 -2.57
#